data_359fc22b219e5a45593344fe51c43812
#
_entry.id   359fc22b219e5a45593344fe51c43812
#
_cell.length_a   1.000
_cell.length_b   1.000
_cell.length_c   1.000
_cell.angle_alpha   90.00
_cell.angle_beta   90.00
_cell.angle_gamma   90.00
#
_symmetry.space_group_name_H-M   'P 1'
#
loop_
_entity.id
_entity.type
_entity.pdbx_description
1 polymer ?
#
loop_
_entity_poly.entity_id
_entity_poly.type
_entity_poly.pdbx_seq_one_letter_code
_entity_poly.pdbx_strand_id
1 'polypeptide(L)'
;MASHAHFYLNWAKERIDEMDAVLATLEGKVSQLTADARAAADKAVTDLRAKRETFFSEMKKQSEAGEAAWAQAKQQLETQWSGFQAEANTYFEKAAQQAKQQQAAFEEIAAAQVKAWREAAEKFQVSSAEFAADRRAKMEATAQDMKAGAAAAEAKLQELSKAGAASWNAWSTALTESRAAFDRANQAAWEQFKHASRQQ
;
A
#
# COMPACT_ATOMS: atom_id res chain seq x y z
N MET A 1 -20.99 9.90 -14.11
CA MET A 1 -19.86 9.05 -14.58
C MET A 1 -19.04 8.70 -13.36
N ALA A 2 -19.24 7.51 -12.78
CA ALA A 2 -18.40 7.05 -11.67
C ALA A 2 -16.99 6.88 -12.19
N SER A 3 -16.07 7.54 -11.57
CA SER A 3 -14.71 7.75 -12.07
C SER A 3 -13.91 6.46 -12.05
N HIS A 4 -13.48 5.99 -13.20
CA HIS A 4 -12.47 4.93 -13.39
C HIS A 4 -11.17 5.17 -12.57
N ALA A 5 -10.98 6.39 -12.09
CA ALA A 5 -9.87 6.81 -11.24
C ALA A 5 -9.83 6.09 -9.88
N HIS A 6 -10.95 5.56 -9.35
CA HIS A 6 -10.98 5.01 -7.99
C HIS A 6 -10.04 3.82 -7.78
N PHE A 7 -9.87 2.93 -8.75
CA PHE A 7 -9.05 1.72 -8.60
C PHE A 7 -7.55 2.02 -8.65
N TYR A 8 -7.13 2.89 -9.56
CA TYR A 8 -5.74 3.36 -9.60
C TYR A 8 -5.40 4.22 -8.37
N LEU A 9 -6.37 5.02 -7.91
CA LEU A 9 -6.22 5.79 -6.69
C LEU A 9 -6.08 4.89 -5.45
N ASN A 10 -6.83 3.78 -5.38
CA ASN A 10 -6.68 2.82 -4.28
C ASN A 10 -5.29 2.18 -4.28
N TRP A 11 -4.77 1.79 -5.47
CA TRP A 11 -3.42 1.28 -5.63
C TRP A 11 -2.36 2.30 -5.16
N ALA A 12 -2.46 3.54 -5.62
CA ALA A 12 -1.51 4.59 -5.25
C ALA A 12 -1.63 5.00 -3.78
N LYS A 13 -2.86 5.03 -3.23
CA LYS A 13 -3.11 5.34 -1.83
C LYS A 13 -2.48 4.33 -0.89
N GLU A 14 -2.58 3.04 -1.20
CA GLU A 14 -1.96 1.99 -0.39
C GLU A 14 -0.44 2.21 -0.30
N ARG A 15 0.24 2.57 -1.42
CA ARG A 15 1.67 2.90 -1.42
C ARG A 15 2.00 4.12 -0.57
N ILE A 16 1.16 5.16 -0.63
CA ILE A 16 1.34 6.36 0.20
C ILE A 16 1.18 6.03 1.68
N ASP A 17 0.18 5.25 2.04
CA ASP A 17 -0.06 4.85 3.43
C ASP A 17 1.13 4.03 3.97
N GLU A 18 1.75 3.15 3.15
CA GLU A 18 2.99 2.46 3.51
C GLU A 18 4.20 3.42 3.63
N MET A 19 4.35 4.38 2.71
CA MET A 19 5.41 5.38 2.81
C MET A 19 5.28 6.19 4.11
N ASP A 20 4.08 6.60 4.45
CA ASP A 20 3.80 7.36 5.68
C ASP A 20 4.07 6.51 6.94
N ALA A 21 3.74 5.22 6.93
CA ALA A 21 4.06 4.30 8.03
C ALA A 21 5.58 4.11 8.21
N VAL A 22 6.33 3.97 7.13
CA VAL A 22 7.80 3.91 7.17
C VAL A 22 8.39 5.19 7.74
N LEU A 23 7.96 6.35 7.26
CA LEU A 23 8.42 7.66 7.73
C LEU A 23 8.11 7.87 9.21
N ALA A 24 6.89 7.57 9.65
CA ALA A 24 6.49 7.68 11.06
C ALA A 24 7.37 6.82 11.98
N THR A 25 7.69 5.58 11.54
CA THR A 25 8.56 4.69 12.29
C THR A 25 9.99 5.25 12.41
N LEU A 26 10.53 5.77 11.33
CA LEU A 26 11.87 6.36 11.32
C LEU A 26 11.94 7.61 12.19
N GLU A 27 11.00 8.54 12.03
CA GLU A 27 10.95 9.81 12.76
C GLU A 27 10.74 9.60 14.26
N GLY A 28 9.87 8.67 14.64
CA GLY A 28 9.60 8.37 16.05
C GLY A 28 10.81 7.81 16.81
N LYS A 29 11.85 7.33 16.12
CA LYS A 29 13.04 6.70 16.72
C LYS A 29 14.32 7.50 16.60
N VAL A 30 14.37 8.54 15.74
CA VAL A 30 15.59 9.35 15.52
C VAL A 30 16.13 9.95 16.83
N SER A 31 15.25 10.40 17.73
CA SER A 31 15.65 10.99 19.01
C SER A 31 16.36 10.01 19.97
N GLN A 32 16.21 8.70 19.76
CA GLN A 32 16.78 7.65 20.61
C GLN A 32 18.10 7.12 20.11
N LEU A 33 18.61 7.62 18.95
CA LEU A 33 19.83 7.17 18.31
C LEU A 33 21.07 7.91 18.81
N THR A 34 22.24 7.27 18.67
CA THR A 34 23.55 7.95 18.83
C THR A 34 23.73 9.03 17.77
N ALA A 35 24.65 9.97 17.98
CA ALA A 35 24.83 11.11 17.07
C ALA A 35 25.08 10.69 15.61
N ASP A 36 25.95 9.69 15.38
CA ASP A 36 26.26 9.21 14.02
C ASP A 36 25.09 8.48 13.37
N ALA A 37 24.39 7.64 14.15
CA ALA A 37 23.21 6.93 13.67
C ALA A 37 22.04 7.90 13.40
N ARG A 38 21.94 8.98 14.18
CA ARG A 38 20.95 10.04 13.97
C ARG A 38 21.16 10.77 12.65
N ALA A 39 22.40 11.16 12.34
CA ALA A 39 22.71 11.85 11.07
C ALA A 39 22.33 10.98 9.84
N ALA A 40 22.60 9.67 9.90
CA ALA A 40 22.21 8.73 8.85
C ALA A 40 20.68 8.57 8.75
N ALA A 41 19.97 8.52 9.90
CA ALA A 41 18.52 8.43 9.95
C ALA A 41 17.85 9.72 9.44
N ASP A 42 18.34 10.90 9.85
CA ASP A 42 17.83 12.19 9.38
C ASP A 42 17.97 12.33 7.86
N LYS A 43 19.11 11.87 7.31
CA LYS A 43 19.30 11.83 5.86
C LYS A 43 18.28 10.89 5.19
N ALA A 44 18.11 9.67 5.69
CA ALA A 44 17.17 8.71 5.13
C ALA A 44 15.72 9.24 5.19
N VAL A 45 15.32 9.85 6.31
CA VAL A 45 14.00 10.50 6.45
C VAL A 45 13.83 11.60 5.41
N THR A 46 14.82 12.43 5.22
CA THR A 46 14.78 13.54 4.24
C THR A 46 14.62 13.01 2.82
N ASP A 47 15.43 12.02 2.43
CA ASP A 47 15.42 11.42 1.10
C ASP A 47 14.08 10.67 0.84
N LEU A 48 13.59 9.92 1.82
CA LEU A 48 12.31 9.21 1.74
C LEU A 48 11.10 10.16 1.69
N ARG A 49 11.14 11.27 2.45
CA ARG A 49 10.10 12.32 2.34
C ARG A 49 10.06 12.92 0.94
N ALA A 50 11.20 13.25 0.36
CA ALA A 50 11.26 13.79 -1.00
C ALA A 50 10.66 12.82 -2.03
N LYS A 51 10.96 11.52 -1.90
CA LYS A 51 10.38 10.48 -2.76
C LYS A 51 8.85 10.36 -2.57
N ARG A 52 8.38 10.38 -1.33
CA ARG A 52 6.95 10.35 -1.00
C ARG A 52 6.21 11.55 -1.60
N GLU A 53 6.75 12.77 -1.46
CA GLU A 53 6.15 13.98 -2.04
C GLU A 53 6.13 13.94 -3.58
N THR A 54 7.19 13.43 -4.21
CA THR A 54 7.23 13.25 -5.66
C THR A 54 6.15 12.27 -6.12
N PHE A 55 6.01 11.13 -5.45
CA PHE A 55 4.99 10.14 -5.74
C PHE A 55 3.57 10.72 -5.57
N PHE A 56 3.32 11.42 -4.46
CA PHE A 56 2.02 12.04 -4.17
C PHE A 56 1.65 13.11 -5.20
N SER A 57 2.60 13.97 -5.56
CA SER A 57 2.39 15.01 -6.57
C SER A 57 2.05 14.41 -7.94
N GLU A 58 2.76 13.37 -8.35
CA GLU A 58 2.48 12.69 -9.61
C GLU A 58 1.12 11.97 -9.57
N MET A 59 0.81 11.27 -8.48
CA MET A 59 -0.51 10.68 -8.28
C MET A 59 -1.64 11.71 -8.41
N LYS A 60 -1.50 12.85 -7.74
CA LYS A 60 -2.49 13.94 -7.78
C LYS A 60 -2.68 14.46 -9.21
N LYS A 61 -1.60 14.75 -9.91
CA LYS A 61 -1.62 15.20 -11.30
C LYS A 61 -2.34 14.19 -12.21
N GLN A 62 -2.07 12.90 -12.06
CA GLN A 62 -2.70 11.86 -12.85
C GLN A 62 -4.17 11.64 -12.49
N SER A 63 -4.56 11.87 -11.24
CA SER A 63 -5.98 11.76 -10.83
C SER A 63 -6.88 12.79 -11.54
N GLU A 64 -6.32 13.90 -11.98
CA GLU A 64 -7.01 14.96 -12.70
C GLU A 64 -7.07 14.69 -14.23
N ALA A 65 -6.18 13.84 -14.75
CA ALA A 65 -5.99 13.64 -16.19
C ALA A 65 -6.76 12.45 -16.79
N GLY A 66 -7.38 11.59 -15.97
CA GLY A 66 -8.23 10.47 -16.40
C GLY A 66 -7.49 9.15 -16.67
N GLU A 67 -8.24 8.12 -17.11
CA GLU A 67 -7.78 6.72 -17.16
C GLU A 67 -6.57 6.49 -18.08
N ALA A 68 -6.53 7.12 -19.25
CA ALA A 68 -5.44 6.94 -20.20
C ALA A 68 -4.09 7.43 -19.63
N ALA A 69 -4.11 8.53 -18.90
CA ALA A 69 -2.93 9.06 -18.23
C ALA A 69 -2.43 8.13 -17.12
N TRP A 70 -3.33 7.48 -16.39
CA TRP A 70 -2.97 6.49 -15.38
C TRP A 70 -2.21 5.29 -15.93
N ALA A 71 -2.60 4.77 -17.10
CA ALA A 71 -1.91 3.65 -17.73
C ALA A 71 -0.44 3.98 -18.04
N GLN A 72 -0.16 5.23 -18.44
CA GLN A 72 1.21 5.69 -18.68
C GLN A 72 1.97 6.00 -17.39
N ALA A 73 1.31 6.62 -16.42
CA ALA A 73 1.91 7.01 -15.14
C ALA A 73 2.21 5.83 -14.22
N LYS A 74 1.46 4.73 -14.35
CA LYS A 74 1.61 3.56 -13.49
C LYS A 74 3.05 3.06 -13.44
N GLN A 75 3.70 2.90 -14.58
CA GLN A 75 5.10 2.45 -14.66
C GLN A 75 6.06 3.42 -13.94
N GLN A 76 5.83 4.71 -14.10
CA GLN A 76 6.64 5.73 -13.42
C GLN A 76 6.43 5.69 -11.91
N LEU A 77 5.18 5.59 -11.46
CA LEU A 77 4.83 5.47 -10.04
C LEU A 77 5.36 4.17 -9.42
N GLU A 78 5.32 3.05 -10.15
CA GLU A 78 5.93 1.78 -9.72
C GLU A 78 7.45 1.91 -9.55
N THR A 79 8.11 2.63 -10.45
CA THR A 79 9.55 2.90 -10.35
C THR A 79 9.88 3.77 -9.13
N GLN A 80 9.10 4.82 -8.89
CA GLN A 80 9.25 5.69 -7.72
C GLN A 80 9.02 4.93 -6.41
N TRP A 81 7.98 4.10 -6.37
CA TRP A 81 7.69 3.23 -5.24
C TRP A 81 8.83 2.24 -4.97
N SER A 82 9.31 1.55 -6.01
CA SER A 82 10.44 0.61 -5.90
C SER A 82 11.70 1.29 -5.37
N GLY A 83 11.97 2.52 -5.81
CA GLY A 83 13.10 3.32 -5.31
C GLY A 83 12.94 3.72 -3.83
N PHE A 84 11.73 4.07 -3.38
CA PHE A 84 11.44 4.30 -1.97
C PHE A 84 11.64 3.03 -1.14
N GLN A 85 11.07 1.91 -1.58
CA GLN A 85 11.14 0.63 -0.89
C GLN A 85 12.58 0.11 -0.76
N ALA A 86 13.39 0.21 -1.81
CA ALA A 86 14.79 -0.20 -1.78
C ALA A 86 15.60 0.60 -0.76
N GLU A 87 15.37 1.91 -0.64
CA GLU A 87 16.04 2.76 0.33
C GLU A 87 15.61 2.45 1.76
N ALA A 88 14.30 2.28 1.99
CA ALA A 88 13.77 1.88 3.29
C ALA A 88 14.31 0.52 3.73
N ASN A 89 14.34 -0.47 2.83
CA ASN A 89 14.91 -1.80 3.10
C ASN A 89 16.39 -1.70 3.46
N THR A 90 17.18 -0.92 2.69
CA THR A 90 18.60 -0.71 2.96
C THR A 90 18.82 -0.11 4.35
N TYR A 91 17.99 0.83 4.77
CA TYR A 91 18.04 1.40 6.10
C TYR A 91 17.77 0.34 7.18
N PHE A 92 16.66 -0.39 7.06
CA PHE A 92 16.28 -1.40 8.07
C PHE A 92 17.23 -2.59 8.13
N GLU A 93 17.82 -3.01 7.02
CA GLU A 93 18.85 -4.06 6.99
C GLU A 93 20.13 -3.62 7.72
N LYS A 94 20.59 -2.38 7.50
CA LYS A 94 21.76 -1.83 8.18
C LYS A 94 21.53 -1.57 9.66
N ALA A 95 20.30 -1.29 10.05
CA ALA A 95 19.89 -1.10 11.44
C ALA A 95 19.78 -2.43 12.22
N ALA A 96 20.52 -3.47 11.84
CA ALA A 96 20.45 -4.83 12.41
C ALA A 96 20.59 -4.92 13.95
N GLN A 97 21.09 -3.90 14.61
CA GLN A 97 21.11 -3.80 16.07
C GLN A 97 19.76 -3.36 16.69
N GLN A 98 18.72 -3.12 15.86
CA GLN A 98 17.44 -2.56 16.27
C GLN A 98 16.26 -3.46 15.87
N ALA A 99 16.30 -4.74 16.23
CA ALA A 99 15.21 -5.69 15.94
C ALA A 99 13.81 -5.17 16.33
N LYS A 100 13.71 -4.45 17.47
CA LYS A 100 12.46 -3.81 17.90
C LYS A 100 11.98 -2.71 16.95
N GLN A 101 12.89 -1.98 16.31
CA GLN A 101 12.53 -0.94 15.35
C GLN A 101 12.05 -1.56 14.04
N GLN A 102 12.70 -2.62 13.58
CA GLN A 102 12.29 -3.36 12.39
C GLN A 102 10.91 -3.99 12.59
N GLN A 103 10.65 -4.57 13.77
CA GLN A 103 9.33 -5.10 14.11
C GLN A 103 8.27 -4.02 14.14
N ALA A 104 8.53 -2.88 14.77
CA ALA A 104 7.60 -1.76 14.81
C ALA A 104 7.30 -1.23 13.38
N ALA A 105 8.32 -1.11 12.53
CA ALA A 105 8.12 -0.73 11.14
C ALA A 105 7.25 -1.73 10.38
N PHE A 106 7.49 -3.02 10.57
CA PHE A 106 6.68 -4.08 9.98
C PHE A 106 5.21 -3.97 10.41
N GLU A 107 4.95 -3.80 11.70
CA GLU A 107 3.60 -3.69 12.26
C GLU A 107 2.84 -2.48 11.71
N GLU A 108 3.49 -1.31 11.63
CA GLU A 108 2.90 -0.10 11.06
C GLU A 108 2.60 -0.24 9.56
N ILE A 109 3.54 -0.78 8.78
CA ILE A 109 3.34 -1.01 7.34
C ILE A 109 2.23 -2.04 7.10
N ALA A 110 2.22 -3.13 7.87
CA ALA A 110 1.18 -4.16 7.80
C ALA A 110 -0.21 -3.58 8.10
N ALA A 111 -0.32 -2.75 9.14
CA ALA A 111 -1.56 -2.06 9.49
C ALA A 111 -2.02 -1.12 8.36
N ALA A 112 -1.09 -0.37 7.76
CA ALA A 112 -1.39 0.53 6.64
C ALA A 112 -1.91 -0.24 5.41
N GLN A 113 -1.28 -1.37 5.03
CA GLN A 113 -1.74 -2.23 3.94
C GLN A 113 -3.15 -2.76 4.18
N VAL A 114 -3.40 -3.34 5.36
CA VAL A 114 -4.71 -3.92 5.70
C VAL A 114 -5.79 -2.84 5.70
N LYS A 115 -5.51 -1.67 6.26
CA LYS A 115 -6.42 -0.52 6.25
C LYS A 115 -6.77 -0.09 4.83
N ALA A 116 -5.78 0.11 3.97
CA ALA A 116 -5.99 0.52 2.58
C ALA A 116 -6.79 -0.52 1.81
N TRP A 117 -6.55 -1.81 2.05
CA TRP A 117 -7.31 -2.89 1.43
C TRP A 117 -8.79 -2.88 1.85
N ARG A 118 -9.07 -2.70 3.16
CA ARG A 118 -10.45 -2.59 3.65
C ARG A 118 -11.18 -1.40 3.05
N GLU A 119 -10.52 -0.24 3.01
CA GLU A 119 -11.08 0.98 2.39
C GLU A 119 -11.37 0.78 0.89
N ALA A 120 -10.50 0.09 0.16
CA ALA A 120 -10.73 -0.23 -1.25
C ALA A 120 -11.96 -1.15 -1.44
N ALA A 121 -12.10 -2.18 -0.59
CA ALA A 121 -13.24 -3.09 -0.62
C ALA A 121 -14.56 -2.36 -0.30
N GLU A 122 -14.56 -1.46 0.68
CA GLU A 122 -15.73 -0.64 1.03
C GLU A 122 -16.13 0.30 -0.11
N LYS A 123 -15.17 1.00 -0.71
CA LYS A 123 -15.42 1.86 -1.87
C LYS A 123 -15.99 1.09 -3.04
N PHE A 124 -15.47 -0.11 -3.31
CA PHE A 124 -15.99 -0.98 -4.35
C PHE A 124 -17.43 -1.41 -4.05
N GLN A 125 -17.73 -1.79 -2.81
CA GLN A 125 -19.07 -2.14 -2.38
C GLN A 125 -20.07 -0.98 -2.54
N VAL A 126 -19.68 0.24 -2.15
CA VAL A 126 -20.51 1.44 -2.32
C VAL A 126 -20.79 1.69 -3.81
N SER A 127 -19.75 1.62 -4.65
CA SER A 127 -19.92 1.81 -6.11
C SER A 127 -20.79 0.72 -6.74
N SER A 128 -20.89 -0.47 -6.15
CA SER A 128 -21.75 -1.54 -6.65
C SER A 128 -23.23 -1.24 -6.53
N ALA A 129 -23.62 -0.37 -5.60
CA ALA A 129 -25.02 0.02 -5.38
C ALA A 129 -25.64 0.79 -6.56
N GLU A 130 -24.83 1.38 -7.43
CA GLU A 130 -25.27 2.12 -8.62
C GLU A 130 -25.73 1.22 -9.77
N PHE A 131 -25.49 -0.11 -9.68
CA PHE A 131 -25.82 -1.05 -10.75
C PHE A 131 -27.14 -1.79 -10.52
N ALA A 132 -27.71 -2.35 -11.61
CA ALA A 132 -28.87 -3.22 -11.55
C ALA A 132 -28.64 -4.48 -10.70
N ALA A 133 -29.70 -5.07 -10.17
CA ALA A 133 -29.64 -6.12 -9.12
C ALA A 133 -28.77 -7.34 -9.50
N ASP A 134 -28.85 -7.81 -10.76
CA ASP A 134 -28.07 -8.95 -11.26
C ASP A 134 -26.56 -8.70 -11.29
N ARG A 135 -26.16 -7.48 -11.64
CA ARG A 135 -24.75 -7.06 -11.65
C ARG A 135 -24.25 -6.72 -10.27
N ARG A 136 -25.11 -6.10 -9.45
CA ARG A 136 -24.82 -5.80 -8.05
C ARG A 136 -24.40 -7.05 -7.29
N ALA A 137 -25.13 -8.16 -7.45
CA ALA A 137 -24.81 -9.42 -6.77
C ALA A 137 -23.38 -9.93 -7.08
N LYS A 138 -22.93 -9.82 -8.33
CA LYS A 138 -21.56 -10.19 -8.71
C LYS A 138 -20.52 -9.24 -8.11
N MET A 139 -20.79 -7.96 -8.10
CA MET A 139 -19.90 -6.97 -7.52
C MET A 139 -19.84 -7.09 -5.99
N GLU A 140 -20.94 -7.38 -5.33
CA GLU A 140 -20.98 -7.66 -3.89
C GLU A 140 -20.15 -8.91 -3.55
N ALA A 141 -20.22 -9.97 -4.35
CA ALA A 141 -19.35 -11.14 -4.19
C ALA A 141 -17.87 -10.75 -4.27
N THR A 142 -17.48 -9.95 -5.28
CA THR A 142 -16.09 -9.47 -5.40
C THR A 142 -15.68 -8.59 -4.20
N ALA A 143 -16.58 -7.75 -3.69
CA ALA A 143 -16.30 -6.96 -2.47
C ALA A 143 -16.08 -7.86 -1.25
N GLN A 144 -16.85 -8.94 -1.11
CA GLN A 144 -16.65 -9.93 -0.04
C GLN A 144 -15.32 -10.67 -0.19
N ASP A 145 -14.93 -11.05 -1.41
CA ASP A 145 -13.63 -11.67 -1.69
C ASP A 145 -12.48 -10.73 -1.32
N MET A 146 -12.59 -9.44 -1.63
CA MET A 146 -11.60 -8.44 -1.22
C MET A 146 -11.51 -8.33 0.32
N LYS A 147 -12.65 -8.32 1.02
CA LYS A 147 -12.67 -8.27 2.50
C LYS A 147 -12.07 -9.54 3.12
N ALA A 148 -12.41 -10.70 2.57
CA ALA A 148 -11.82 -11.98 3.00
C ALA A 148 -10.31 -12.01 2.76
N GLY A 149 -9.84 -11.51 1.63
CA GLY A 149 -8.42 -11.34 1.32
C GLY A 149 -7.70 -10.43 2.30
N ALA A 150 -8.30 -9.29 2.67
CA ALA A 150 -7.77 -8.39 3.69
C ALA A 150 -7.64 -9.08 5.06
N ALA A 151 -8.66 -9.83 5.48
CA ALA A 151 -8.64 -10.56 6.74
C ALA A 151 -7.58 -11.67 6.74
N ALA A 152 -7.42 -12.40 5.64
CA ALA A 152 -6.39 -13.44 5.51
C ALA A 152 -4.97 -12.84 5.54
N ALA A 153 -4.75 -11.71 4.86
CA ALA A 153 -3.48 -10.99 4.89
C ALA A 153 -3.17 -10.50 6.31
N GLU A 154 -4.14 -9.91 7.00
CA GLU A 154 -3.99 -9.45 8.38
C GLU A 154 -3.61 -10.60 9.32
N ALA A 155 -4.31 -11.74 9.25
CA ALA A 155 -4.01 -12.90 10.08
C ALA A 155 -2.58 -13.41 9.86
N LYS A 156 -2.14 -13.52 8.59
CA LYS A 156 -0.78 -13.95 8.24
C LYS A 156 0.28 -12.97 8.75
N LEU A 157 0.06 -11.67 8.58
CA LEU A 157 0.99 -10.63 9.04
C LEU A 157 1.07 -10.58 10.57
N GLN A 158 -0.06 -10.76 11.27
CA GLN A 158 -0.09 -10.84 12.74
C GLN A 158 0.60 -12.10 13.27
N GLU A 159 0.44 -13.25 12.62
CA GLU A 159 1.14 -14.47 12.98
C GLU A 159 2.66 -14.29 12.88
N LEU A 160 3.13 -13.69 11.79
CA LEU A 160 4.54 -13.42 11.59
C LEU A 160 5.09 -12.40 12.61
N SER A 161 4.33 -11.36 12.96
CA SER A 161 4.70 -10.43 14.02
C SER A 161 4.87 -11.13 15.38
N LYS A 162 3.96 -12.02 15.74
CA LYS A 162 4.00 -12.78 17.00
C LYS A 162 5.16 -13.78 17.07
N ALA A 163 5.63 -14.27 15.95
CA ALA A 163 6.76 -15.21 15.90
C ALA A 163 8.08 -14.60 16.39
N GLY A 164 8.20 -13.27 16.45
CA GLY A 164 9.23 -12.50 17.19
C GLY A 164 10.70 -12.68 16.75
N ALA A 165 11.01 -13.75 16.02
CA ALA A 165 12.37 -14.11 15.58
C ALA A 165 12.59 -13.88 14.07
N ALA A 166 11.63 -13.26 13.38
CA ALA A 166 11.73 -13.03 11.96
C ALA A 166 12.73 -11.91 11.65
N SER A 167 13.53 -12.09 10.61
CA SER A 167 14.42 -11.06 10.09
C SER A 167 13.63 -10.03 9.26
N TRP A 168 14.20 -8.85 9.05
CA TRP A 168 13.62 -7.85 8.14
C TRP A 168 13.30 -8.42 6.75
N ASN A 169 14.15 -9.32 6.23
CA ASN A 169 13.92 -9.99 4.95
C ASN A 169 12.63 -10.82 4.94
N ALA A 170 12.35 -11.56 6.02
CA ALA A 170 11.11 -12.33 6.13
C ALA A 170 9.88 -11.41 6.19
N TRP A 171 9.96 -10.34 6.96
CA TRP A 171 8.89 -9.33 7.05
C TRP A 171 8.67 -8.61 5.72
N SER A 172 9.74 -8.16 5.07
CA SER A 172 9.69 -7.51 3.76
C SER A 172 9.08 -8.42 2.67
N THR A 173 9.41 -9.70 2.70
CA THR A 173 8.80 -10.69 1.80
C THR A 173 7.29 -10.81 2.04
N ALA A 174 6.87 -10.95 3.29
CA ALA A 174 5.46 -11.06 3.64
C ALA A 174 4.65 -9.81 3.26
N LEU A 175 5.21 -8.61 3.46
CA LEU A 175 4.60 -7.35 3.02
C LEU A 175 4.48 -7.29 1.50
N THR A 176 5.49 -7.75 0.77
CA THR A 176 5.46 -7.82 -0.71
C THR A 176 4.40 -8.78 -1.22
N GLU A 177 4.27 -9.96 -0.61
CA GLU A 177 3.23 -10.95 -0.94
C GLU A 177 1.82 -10.41 -0.66
N SER A 178 1.64 -9.75 0.49
CA SER A 178 0.38 -9.10 0.86
C SER A 178 -0.01 -8.01 -0.15
N ARG A 179 0.93 -7.15 -0.52
CA ARG A 179 0.72 -6.12 -1.54
C ARG A 179 0.36 -6.71 -2.90
N ALA A 180 1.05 -7.75 -3.34
CA ALA A 180 0.75 -8.42 -4.60
C ALA A 180 -0.64 -9.07 -4.60
N ALA A 181 -1.10 -9.57 -3.46
CA ALA A 181 -2.46 -10.08 -3.30
C ALA A 181 -3.50 -8.96 -3.38
N PHE A 182 -3.24 -7.82 -2.74
CA PHE A 182 -4.09 -6.62 -2.86
C PHE A 182 -4.19 -6.14 -4.32
N ASP A 183 -3.08 -6.04 -5.03
CA ASP A 183 -3.05 -5.58 -6.42
C ASP A 183 -3.89 -6.48 -7.33
N ARG A 184 -3.79 -7.81 -7.15
CA ARG A 184 -4.61 -8.76 -7.90
C ARG A 184 -6.10 -8.61 -7.60
N ALA A 185 -6.47 -8.48 -6.32
CA ALA A 185 -7.85 -8.30 -5.90
C ALA A 185 -8.43 -6.98 -6.41
N ASN A 186 -7.66 -5.90 -6.29
CA ASN A 186 -8.05 -4.57 -6.78
C ASN A 186 -8.22 -4.56 -8.31
N GLN A 187 -7.35 -5.23 -9.05
CA GLN A 187 -7.46 -5.36 -10.50
C GLN A 187 -8.68 -6.20 -10.91
N ALA A 188 -8.94 -7.33 -10.22
CA ALA A 188 -10.13 -8.14 -10.48
C ALA A 188 -11.43 -7.36 -10.24
N ALA A 189 -11.49 -6.57 -9.16
CA ALA A 189 -12.59 -5.67 -8.89
C ALA A 189 -12.78 -4.64 -10.01
N TRP A 190 -11.70 -4.06 -10.51
CA TRP A 190 -11.72 -3.14 -11.65
C TRP A 190 -12.27 -3.77 -12.92
N GLU A 191 -11.85 -4.98 -13.26
CA GLU A 191 -12.36 -5.68 -14.45
C GLU A 191 -13.87 -5.96 -14.32
N GLN A 192 -14.35 -6.37 -13.15
CA GLN A 192 -15.79 -6.55 -12.91
C GLN A 192 -16.56 -5.24 -13.07
N PHE A 193 -16.03 -4.13 -12.56
CA PHE A 193 -16.62 -2.81 -12.73
C PHE A 193 -16.73 -2.42 -14.21
N LYS A 194 -15.67 -2.58 -14.99
CA LYS A 194 -15.66 -2.30 -16.43
C LYS A 194 -16.69 -3.15 -17.20
N HIS A 195 -16.78 -4.44 -16.86
CA HIS A 195 -17.77 -5.32 -17.47
C HIS A 195 -19.20 -4.86 -17.18
N ALA A 196 -19.49 -4.51 -15.93
CA ALA A 196 -20.81 -4.02 -15.52
C ALA A 196 -21.16 -2.69 -16.21
N SER A 197 -20.19 -1.79 -16.37
CA SER A 197 -20.39 -0.47 -17.00
C SER A 197 -20.62 -0.53 -18.52
N ARG A 198 -19.99 -1.49 -19.20
CA ARG A 198 -20.14 -1.63 -20.68
C ARG A 198 -21.49 -2.19 -21.11
N GLN A 199 -22.26 -2.74 -20.20
CA GLN A 199 -23.56 -3.33 -20.47
C GLN A 199 -24.73 -2.40 -20.10
N GLN A 200 -24.43 -1.15 -19.70
CA GLN A 200 -25.40 -0.08 -19.54
C GLN A 200 -25.69 0.59 -20.88
#